data_092e128f19101a0e6118c60370f2c247
#
_entry.id   092e128f19101a0e6118c60370f2c247
#
_cell.length_a   1.000
_cell.length_b   1.000
_cell.length_c   1.000
_cell.angle_alpha   90.00
_cell.angle_beta   90.00
_cell.angle_gamma   90.00
#
_symmetry.space_group_name_H-M   'P 1'
#
loop_
_entity.id
_entity.type
_entity.pdbx_description
1 polymer ?
#
loop_
_entity_poly.entity_id
_entity_poly.type
_entity_poly.pdbx_seq_one_letter_code
_entity_poly.pdbx_strand_id
1 'polypeptide(L)'
;MSVTDMQVLLVEDEPAQREVLAYNLEAEGYTVRRAENGEEAMTMIEEERPDLIILDWMMPLLSGIEVCRRVKTRAETKAIPVIMLSARSEEVDAVRGLDTGADDYVIKPYNLRELMARVRTQLRRARPTAAGEVLEYEDIALNAETHRVMRGQTELKLGPTEYRLLATLMEKPGRVFSRDQLLDQVWGRDIYVDTRTVDVHIARLRKALTGQGGADHIRTVRGTGYALG
;
A
#
# COMPACT_ATOMS: atom_id res chain seq x y z
N MET A 1 -10.62 14.60 4.59
CA MET A 1 -10.91 13.83 5.83
C MET A 1 -9.59 13.54 6.52
N SER A 2 -9.48 13.78 7.80
CA SER A 2 -8.27 13.63 8.59
C SER A 2 -7.87 12.16 8.74
N VAL A 3 -6.59 11.86 9.02
CA VAL A 3 -6.07 10.52 9.40
C VAL A 3 -6.88 9.91 10.57
N THR A 4 -7.53 10.74 11.35
CA THR A 4 -8.42 10.42 12.50
C THR A 4 -9.68 9.61 12.17
N ASP A 5 -9.96 9.31 10.90
CA ASP A 5 -11.20 8.65 10.48
C ASP A 5 -10.96 7.22 9.94
N MET A 6 -9.71 6.73 9.97
CA MET A 6 -9.36 5.40 9.48
C MET A 6 -9.41 4.36 10.59
N GLN A 7 -10.14 3.28 10.34
CA GLN A 7 -10.34 2.20 11.29
C GLN A 7 -9.41 1.01 10.98
N VAL A 8 -8.60 0.63 11.96
CA VAL A 8 -7.72 -0.55 11.89
C VAL A 8 -8.26 -1.63 12.83
N LEU A 9 -8.49 -2.83 12.30
CA LEU A 9 -8.76 -4.01 13.11
C LEU A 9 -7.43 -4.70 13.43
N LEU A 10 -7.09 -4.74 14.70
CA LEU A 10 -5.92 -5.44 15.21
C LEU A 10 -6.36 -6.76 15.84
N VAL A 11 -5.83 -7.87 15.32
CA VAL A 11 -6.15 -9.22 15.78
C VAL A 11 -4.86 -9.88 16.29
N GLU A 12 -4.74 -10.03 17.60
CA GLU A 12 -3.56 -10.56 18.30
C GLU A 12 -4.05 -11.20 19.60
N ASP A 13 -3.71 -12.45 19.85
CA ASP A 13 -4.17 -13.19 21.04
C ASP A 13 -3.38 -12.83 22.30
N GLU A 14 -2.11 -12.41 22.16
CA GLU A 14 -1.29 -12.00 23.30
C GLU A 14 -1.64 -10.57 23.77
N PRO A 15 -2.23 -10.40 24.98
CA PRO A 15 -2.74 -9.10 25.43
C PRO A 15 -1.66 -8.00 25.46
N ALA A 16 -0.43 -8.34 25.87
CA ALA A 16 0.65 -7.37 25.97
C ALA A 16 1.07 -6.84 24.59
N GLN A 17 1.19 -7.70 23.59
CA GLN A 17 1.50 -7.31 22.21
C GLN A 17 0.36 -6.49 21.62
N ARG A 18 -0.89 -6.92 21.82
CA ARG A 18 -2.08 -6.22 21.35
C ARG A 18 -2.15 -4.78 21.85
N GLU A 19 -1.92 -4.57 23.15
CA GLU A 19 -1.96 -3.21 23.72
C GLU A 19 -0.82 -2.33 23.24
N VAL A 20 0.40 -2.86 23.10
CA VAL A 20 1.54 -2.10 22.55
C VAL A 20 1.26 -1.68 21.11
N LEU A 21 0.75 -2.57 20.28
CA LEU A 21 0.42 -2.26 18.88
C LEU A 21 -0.71 -1.25 18.80
N ALA A 22 -1.79 -1.46 19.56
CA ALA A 22 -2.93 -0.56 19.58
C ALA A 22 -2.53 0.86 19.99
N TYR A 23 -1.75 0.99 21.07
CA TYR A 23 -1.24 2.29 21.50
C TYR A 23 -0.46 3.03 20.40
N ASN A 24 0.41 2.32 19.67
CA ASN A 24 1.19 2.95 18.60
C ASN A 24 0.33 3.33 17.38
N LEU A 25 -0.67 2.53 17.05
CA LEU A 25 -1.62 2.85 15.98
C LEU A 25 -2.49 4.06 16.35
N GLU A 26 -2.98 4.11 17.59
CA GLU A 26 -3.75 5.24 18.11
C GLU A 26 -2.92 6.53 18.18
N ALA A 27 -1.64 6.42 18.55
CA ALA A 27 -0.71 7.55 18.53
C ALA A 27 -0.46 8.11 17.11
N GLU A 28 -0.58 7.28 16.07
CA GLU A 28 -0.55 7.71 14.65
C GLU A 28 -1.91 8.30 14.19
N GLY A 29 -2.94 8.28 15.04
CA GLY A 29 -4.25 8.87 14.78
C GLY A 29 -5.29 7.92 14.18
N TYR A 30 -5.07 6.60 14.21
CA TYR A 30 -6.04 5.62 13.76
C TYR A 30 -7.06 5.26 14.86
N THR A 31 -8.27 4.93 14.47
CA THR A 31 -9.23 4.27 15.35
C THR A 31 -8.95 2.77 15.36
N VAL A 32 -8.67 2.19 16.53
CA VAL A 32 -8.27 0.78 16.63
C VAL A 32 -9.35 -0.06 17.30
N ARG A 33 -9.85 -1.05 16.56
CA ARG A 33 -10.66 -2.13 17.11
C ARG A 33 -9.74 -3.33 17.40
N ARG A 34 -9.95 -3.98 18.53
CA ARG A 34 -9.10 -5.09 19.02
C ARG A 34 -9.90 -6.37 19.05
N ALA A 35 -9.35 -7.44 18.51
CA ALA A 35 -9.88 -8.80 18.61
C ALA A 35 -8.82 -9.73 19.18
N GLU A 36 -9.23 -10.70 19.99
CA GLU A 36 -8.35 -11.65 20.68
C GLU A 36 -8.18 -12.97 19.93
N ASN A 37 -9.00 -13.21 18.91
CA ASN A 37 -8.99 -14.42 18.11
C ASN A 37 -9.69 -14.19 16.76
N GLY A 38 -9.57 -15.17 15.87
CA GLY A 38 -10.12 -15.06 14.53
C GLY A 38 -11.65 -15.07 14.45
N GLU A 39 -12.36 -15.70 15.39
CA GLU A 39 -13.82 -15.72 15.38
C GLU A 39 -14.39 -14.34 15.73
N GLU A 40 -13.83 -13.72 16.77
CA GLU A 40 -14.17 -12.34 17.14
C GLU A 40 -13.85 -11.37 16.02
N ALA A 41 -12.69 -11.53 15.37
CA ALA A 41 -12.30 -10.72 14.22
C ALA A 41 -13.33 -10.82 13.08
N MET A 42 -13.79 -12.03 12.74
CA MET A 42 -14.80 -12.22 11.70
C MET A 42 -16.13 -11.55 12.05
N THR A 43 -16.57 -11.65 13.32
CA THR A 43 -17.78 -10.96 13.81
C THR A 43 -17.65 -9.46 13.66
N MET A 44 -16.52 -8.89 14.11
CA MET A 44 -16.25 -7.45 13.99
C MET A 44 -16.22 -6.96 12.54
N ILE A 45 -15.66 -7.75 11.61
CA ILE A 45 -15.61 -7.42 10.18
C ILE A 45 -17.02 -7.41 9.56
N GLU A 46 -17.89 -8.30 10.00
CA GLU A 46 -19.28 -8.36 9.54
C GLU A 46 -20.12 -7.20 10.07
N GLU A 47 -19.89 -6.77 11.31
CA GLU A 47 -20.55 -5.62 11.91
C GLU A 47 -20.15 -4.31 11.24
N GLU A 48 -18.85 -4.10 11.10
CA GLU A 48 -18.29 -2.88 10.52
C GLU A 48 -16.96 -3.19 9.84
N ARG A 49 -16.85 -2.87 8.55
CA ARG A 49 -15.67 -3.15 7.73
C ARG A 49 -14.53 -2.20 8.07
N PRO A 50 -13.37 -2.71 8.52
CA PRO A 50 -12.20 -1.87 8.77
C PRO A 50 -11.53 -1.43 7.46
N ASP A 51 -10.73 -0.37 7.54
CA ASP A 51 -9.91 0.09 6.43
C ASP A 51 -8.63 -0.74 6.25
N LEU A 52 -8.18 -1.42 7.31
CA LEU A 52 -7.02 -2.31 7.35
C LEU A 52 -7.20 -3.37 8.44
N ILE A 53 -6.69 -4.56 8.19
CA ILE A 53 -6.59 -5.63 9.19
C ILE A 53 -5.10 -5.91 9.43
N ILE A 54 -4.67 -5.87 10.70
CA ILE A 54 -3.39 -6.41 11.17
C ILE A 54 -3.70 -7.71 11.89
N LEU A 55 -3.10 -8.80 11.47
CA LEU A 55 -3.57 -10.14 11.79
C LEU A 55 -2.41 -11.04 12.19
N ASP A 56 -2.39 -11.52 13.42
CA ASP A 56 -1.43 -12.56 13.81
C ASP A 56 -1.73 -13.85 13.07
N TRP A 57 -0.68 -14.52 12.64
CA TRP A 57 -0.75 -15.80 11.96
C TRP A 57 -1.30 -16.92 12.86
N MET A 58 -0.73 -17.04 14.08
CA MET A 58 -1.04 -18.12 15.03
C MET A 58 -1.95 -17.60 16.14
N MET A 59 -3.21 -17.95 16.07
CA MET A 59 -4.19 -17.63 17.10
C MET A 59 -5.07 -18.83 17.42
N PRO A 60 -5.63 -18.90 18.63
CA PRO A 60 -6.55 -19.96 19.00
C PRO A 60 -7.88 -19.83 18.25
N LEU A 61 -8.65 -20.93 18.23
CA LEU A 61 -9.96 -21.07 17.61
C LEU A 61 -9.91 -20.98 16.08
N LEU A 62 -9.81 -19.80 15.51
CA LEU A 62 -9.68 -19.56 14.09
C LEU A 62 -8.35 -18.90 13.79
N SER A 63 -7.47 -19.57 13.04
CA SER A 63 -6.13 -19.05 12.71
C SER A 63 -6.20 -17.81 11.81
N GLY A 64 -5.16 -16.96 11.87
CA GLY A 64 -5.06 -15.78 11.03
C GLY A 64 -5.08 -16.10 9.53
N ILE A 65 -4.49 -17.20 9.11
CA ILE A 65 -4.55 -17.69 7.71
C ILE A 65 -6.00 -17.87 7.26
N GLU A 66 -6.79 -18.54 8.09
CA GLU A 66 -8.18 -18.83 7.74
C GLU A 66 -9.02 -17.55 7.72
N VAL A 67 -8.79 -16.61 8.66
CA VAL A 67 -9.42 -15.28 8.64
C VAL A 67 -9.05 -14.56 7.33
N CYS A 68 -7.76 -14.48 7.00
CA CYS A 68 -7.29 -13.84 5.77
C CYS A 68 -7.96 -14.43 4.53
N ARG A 69 -7.98 -15.77 4.42
CA ARG A 69 -8.62 -16.46 3.31
C ARG A 69 -10.10 -16.10 3.18
N ARG A 70 -10.85 -16.11 4.29
CA ARG A 70 -12.28 -15.73 4.29
C ARG A 70 -12.51 -14.29 3.89
N VAL A 71 -11.66 -13.37 4.39
CA VAL A 71 -11.70 -11.95 4.01
C VAL A 71 -11.44 -11.78 2.51
N LYS A 72 -10.43 -12.47 1.96
CA LYS A 72 -10.00 -12.31 0.57
C LYS A 72 -10.87 -13.03 -0.46
N THR A 73 -11.67 -14.01 -0.04
CA THR A 73 -12.59 -14.73 -0.95
C THR A 73 -13.97 -14.08 -1.07
N ARG A 74 -14.41 -13.30 -0.10
CA ARG A 74 -15.73 -12.65 -0.12
C ARG A 74 -15.68 -11.35 -0.93
N ALA A 75 -16.63 -11.14 -1.82
CA ALA A 75 -16.68 -9.96 -2.70
C ALA A 75 -16.70 -8.64 -1.91
N GLU A 76 -17.35 -8.64 -0.74
CA GLU A 76 -17.55 -7.47 0.11
C GLU A 76 -16.32 -7.07 0.92
N THR A 77 -15.39 -8.00 1.17
CA THR A 77 -14.24 -7.78 2.06
C THR A 77 -12.89 -7.97 1.39
N LYS A 78 -12.82 -8.57 0.19
CA LYS A 78 -11.56 -8.86 -0.52
C LYS A 78 -10.69 -7.63 -0.79
N ALA A 79 -11.30 -6.45 -0.85
CA ALA A 79 -10.59 -5.19 -1.06
C ALA A 79 -9.92 -4.65 0.22
N ILE A 80 -10.30 -5.16 1.40
CA ILE A 80 -9.69 -4.74 2.67
C ILE A 80 -8.25 -5.25 2.70
N PRO A 81 -7.24 -4.37 2.86
CA PRO A 81 -5.85 -4.79 2.98
C PRO A 81 -5.62 -5.57 4.28
N VAL A 82 -4.79 -6.60 4.19
CA VAL A 82 -4.41 -7.45 5.32
C VAL A 82 -2.89 -7.48 5.43
N ILE A 83 -2.38 -7.09 6.60
CA ILE A 83 -0.97 -7.27 7.00
C ILE A 83 -0.91 -8.47 7.95
N MET A 84 -0.22 -9.53 7.56
CA MET A 84 0.00 -10.70 8.41
C MET A 84 1.24 -10.51 9.28
N LEU A 85 1.13 -10.82 10.59
CA LEU A 85 2.26 -10.91 11.50
C LEU A 85 2.63 -12.39 11.69
N SER A 86 3.86 -12.78 11.37
CA SER A 86 4.28 -14.19 11.35
C SER A 86 5.56 -14.42 12.15
N ALA A 87 5.73 -15.60 12.76
CA ALA A 87 6.98 -16.00 13.40
C ALA A 87 8.02 -16.47 12.36
N ARG A 88 9.30 -16.18 12.61
CA ARG A 88 10.44 -16.42 11.68
C ARG A 88 10.67 -17.90 11.26
N SER A 89 10.05 -18.85 11.96
CA SER A 89 10.22 -20.28 11.69
C SER A 89 9.42 -20.80 10.48
N GLU A 90 8.62 -19.96 9.87
CA GLU A 90 7.65 -20.36 8.85
C GLU A 90 7.98 -19.80 7.45
N GLU A 91 9.27 -19.80 7.06
CA GLU A 91 9.68 -19.45 5.67
C GLU A 91 8.95 -20.30 4.61
N VAL A 92 8.56 -21.53 4.96
CA VAL A 92 7.71 -22.40 4.10
C VAL A 92 6.27 -21.87 4.03
N ASP A 93 5.82 -21.15 5.04
CA ASP A 93 4.47 -20.61 5.12
C ASP A 93 4.36 -19.21 4.51
N ALA A 94 5.46 -18.45 4.35
CA ALA A 94 5.45 -17.21 3.57
C ALA A 94 5.04 -17.47 2.10
N VAL A 95 5.43 -18.60 1.51
CA VAL A 95 4.98 -19.01 0.17
C VAL A 95 3.50 -19.42 0.20
N ARG A 96 3.07 -20.15 1.24
CA ARG A 96 1.63 -20.46 1.44
C ARG A 96 0.81 -19.24 1.80
N GLY A 97 1.41 -18.26 2.48
CA GLY A 97 0.76 -17.02 2.83
C GLY A 97 0.47 -16.14 1.62
N LEU A 98 1.32 -16.12 0.60
CA LEU A 98 1.05 -15.47 -0.69
C LEU A 98 -0.17 -16.10 -1.38
N ASP A 99 -0.39 -17.41 -1.23
CA ASP A 99 -1.59 -18.10 -1.73
C ASP A 99 -2.87 -17.73 -0.95
N THR A 100 -2.76 -17.18 0.28
CA THR A 100 -3.92 -16.71 1.05
C THR A 100 -4.43 -15.35 0.63
N GLY A 101 -3.66 -14.60 -0.19
CA GLY A 101 -4.02 -13.30 -0.71
C GLY A 101 -3.76 -12.11 0.24
N ALA A 102 -2.98 -12.29 1.31
CA ALA A 102 -2.56 -11.16 2.14
C ALA A 102 -1.75 -10.14 1.34
N ASP A 103 -1.90 -8.85 1.68
CA ASP A 103 -1.29 -7.75 0.93
C ASP A 103 0.14 -7.44 1.41
N ASP A 104 0.49 -7.82 2.64
CA ASP A 104 1.83 -7.66 3.20
C ASP A 104 2.09 -8.67 4.32
N TYR A 105 3.37 -8.93 4.59
CA TYR A 105 3.85 -9.82 5.65
C TYR A 105 4.92 -9.14 6.49
N VAL A 106 4.84 -9.29 7.81
CA VAL A 106 5.82 -8.78 8.76
C VAL A 106 6.26 -9.90 9.68
N ILE A 107 7.57 -10.19 9.70
CA ILE A 107 8.13 -11.28 10.48
C ILE A 107 8.43 -10.80 11.91
N LYS A 108 7.92 -11.52 12.92
CA LYS A 108 8.25 -11.30 14.34
C LYS A 108 9.68 -11.83 14.65
N PRO A 109 10.53 -11.11 15.41
CA PRO A 109 10.31 -9.78 15.97
C PRO A 109 10.48 -8.67 14.93
N TYR A 110 9.59 -7.71 14.90
CA TYR A 110 9.59 -6.61 13.95
C TYR A 110 9.92 -5.27 14.61
N ASN A 111 10.37 -4.32 13.77
CA ASN A 111 10.52 -2.93 14.19
C ASN A 111 9.17 -2.20 14.08
N LEU A 112 8.70 -1.60 15.16
CA LEU A 112 7.44 -0.85 15.18
C LEU A 112 7.38 0.26 14.14
N ARG A 113 8.49 0.99 13.90
CA ARG A 113 8.54 2.04 12.87
C ARG A 113 8.33 1.47 11.47
N GLU A 114 8.87 0.28 11.21
CA GLU A 114 8.68 -0.43 9.95
C GLU A 114 7.22 -0.85 9.79
N LEU A 115 6.62 -1.47 10.81
CA LEU A 115 5.21 -1.84 10.79
C LEU A 115 4.30 -0.63 10.54
N MET A 116 4.52 0.50 11.25
CA MET A 116 3.76 1.73 11.03
C MET A 116 3.92 2.28 9.59
N ALA A 117 5.11 2.17 9.01
CA ALA A 117 5.33 2.55 7.61
C ALA A 117 4.54 1.67 6.62
N ARG A 118 4.45 0.35 6.89
CA ARG A 118 3.64 -0.60 6.11
C ARG A 118 2.14 -0.32 6.26
N VAL A 119 1.67 -0.05 7.48
CA VAL A 119 0.29 0.35 7.75
C VAL A 119 -0.10 1.59 6.92
N ARG A 120 0.70 2.66 6.99
CA ARG A 120 0.48 3.87 6.17
C ARG A 120 0.43 3.55 4.67
N THR A 121 1.31 2.66 4.21
CA THR A 121 1.37 2.26 2.80
C THR A 121 0.13 1.50 2.37
N GLN A 122 -0.34 0.54 3.18
CA GLN A 122 -1.53 -0.25 2.86
C GLN A 122 -2.80 0.59 2.93
N LEU A 123 -2.95 1.44 3.95
CA LEU A 123 -4.10 2.35 4.06
C LEU A 123 -4.16 3.35 2.89
N ARG A 124 -3.01 3.87 2.43
CA ARG A 124 -2.96 4.71 1.24
C ARG A 124 -3.36 3.94 -0.04
N ARG A 125 -3.08 2.64 -0.12
CA ARG A 125 -3.50 1.78 -1.24
C ARG A 125 -4.98 1.42 -1.18
N ALA A 126 -5.51 1.22 0.02
CA ALA A 126 -6.90 0.81 0.24
C ALA A 126 -7.90 1.94 0.06
N ARG A 127 -7.52 3.13 0.42
CA ARG A 127 -8.24 4.35 0.03
C ARG A 127 -7.38 5.07 -1.02
N PRO A 128 -7.71 4.97 -2.30
CA PRO A 128 -7.40 6.06 -3.20
C PRO A 128 -7.96 7.29 -2.49
N THR A 129 -7.08 8.23 -2.18
CA THR A 129 -7.37 9.49 -1.47
C THR A 129 -8.81 9.91 -1.69
N ALA A 130 -9.58 10.15 -0.64
CA ALA A 130 -11.01 10.44 -0.53
C ALA A 130 -11.74 10.52 -1.88
N ALA A 131 -12.72 9.63 -2.11
CA ALA A 131 -13.54 9.50 -3.31
C ALA A 131 -13.38 10.66 -4.30
N GLY A 132 -12.62 10.46 -5.38
CA GLY A 132 -12.48 11.44 -6.45
C GLY A 132 -11.25 12.33 -6.43
N GLU A 133 -10.23 12.09 -5.59
CA GLU A 133 -8.98 12.86 -5.74
C GLU A 133 -8.26 12.47 -7.03
N VAL A 134 -8.48 13.32 -8.01
CA VAL A 134 -7.70 13.37 -9.23
C VAL A 134 -6.41 14.11 -8.86
N LEU A 135 -5.28 13.43 -8.91
CA LEU A 135 -3.99 14.13 -8.83
C LEU A 135 -3.85 14.93 -10.11
N GLU A 136 -3.70 16.24 -9.98
CA GLU A 136 -3.54 17.15 -11.12
C GLU A 136 -2.16 17.79 -11.08
N TYR A 137 -1.51 17.81 -12.23
CA TYR A 137 -0.28 18.56 -12.45
C TYR A 137 -0.25 19.07 -13.88
N GLU A 138 -0.29 20.41 -14.04
CA GLU A 138 -0.39 21.09 -15.32
C GLU A 138 -1.55 20.53 -16.16
N ASP A 139 -1.26 19.90 -17.30
CA ASP A 139 -2.26 19.29 -18.18
C ASP A 139 -2.48 17.79 -17.93
N ILE A 140 -1.88 17.23 -16.87
CA ILE A 140 -1.99 15.82 -16.49
C ILE A 140 -2.96 15.66 -15.33
N ALA A 141 -3.95 14.78 -15.49
CA ALA A 141 -4.86 14.37 -14.42
C ALA A 141 -4.81 12.84 -14.27
N LEU A 142 -4.54 12.37 -13.06
CA LEU A 142 -4.49 10.95 -12.71
C LEU A 142 -5.61 10.66 -11.72
N ASN A 143 -6.56 9.83 -12.14
CA ASN A 143 -7.64 9.37 -11.28
C ASN A 143 -7.25 8.01 -10.68
N ALA A 144 -7.06 7.99 -9.36
CA ALA A 144 -6.61 6.79 -8.64
C ALA A 144 -7.70 5.71 -8.55
N GLU A 145 -8.97 6.09 -8.57
CA GLU A 145 -10.10 5.17 -8.48
C GLU A 145 -10.31 4.39 -9.78
N THR A 146 -10.27 5.10 -10.91
CA THR A 146 -10.48 4.49 -12.23
C THR A 146 -9.18 4.01 -12.89
N HIS A 147 -8.02 4.25 -12.27
CA HIS A 147 -6.70 4.02 -12.85
C HIS A 147 -6.48 4.68 -14.21
N ARG A 148 -7.20 5.78 -14.49
CA ARG A 148 -7.09 6.53 -15.73
C ARG A 148 -6.15 7.71 -15.58
N VAL A 149 -5.36 7.93 -16.61
CA VAL A 149 -4.51 9.10 -16.74
C VAL A 149 -4.97 9.88 -17.95
N MET A 150 -5.29 11.14 -17.73
CA MET A 150 -5.67 12.07 -18.80
C MET A 150 -4.58 13.09 -19.01
N ARG A 151 -4.34 13.49 -20.24
CA ARG A 151 -3.58 14.69 -20.57
C ARG A 151 -4.46 15.63 -21.39
N GLY A 152 -4.89 16.72 -20.77
CA GLY A 152 -6.00 17.51 -21.29
C GLY A 152 -7.24 16.64 -21.47
N GLN A 153 -7.70 16.47 -22.73
CA GLN A 153 -8.86 15.63 -23.04
C GLN A 153 -8.49 14.23 -23.57
N THR A 154 -7.21 13.89 -23.61
CA THR A 154 -6.74 12.62 -24.18
C THR A 154 -6.37 11.64 -23.06
N GLU A 155 -6.93 10.43 -23.14
CA GLU A 155 -6.56 9.34 -22.22
C GLU A 155 -5.20 8.76 -22.61
N LEU A 156 -4.27 8.71 -21.64
CA LEU A 156 -2.96 8.09 -21.80
C LEU A 156 -3.01 6.63 -21.34
N LYS A 157 -2.60 5.73 -22.22
CA LYS A 157 -2.46 4.30 -21.87
C LYS A 157 -1.07 4.07 -21.28
N LEU A 158 -1.01 3.94 -19.97
CA LEU A 158 0.21 3.61 -19.22
C LEU A 158 0.21 2.15 -18.80
N GLY A 159 1.40 1.53 -18.80
CA GLY A 159 1.60 0.25 -18.12
C GLY A 159 1.48 0.41 -16.59
N PRO A 160 1.28 -0.70 -15.85
CA PRO A 160 1.11 -0.62 -14.39
C PRO A 160 2.27 0.05 -13.66
N THR A 161 3.49 -0.12 -14.15
CA THR A 161 4.71 0.45 -13.56
C THR A 161 4.83 1.93 -13.86
N GLU A 162 4.59 2.35 -15.12
CA GLU A 162 4.56 3.75 -15.53
C GLU A 162 3.47 4.53 -14.80
N TYR A 163 2.30 3.92 -14.59
CA TYR A 163 1.22 4.51 -13.79
C TYR A 163 1.68 4.77 -12.35
N ARG A 164 2.29 3.77 -11.68
CA ARG A 164 2.78 3.91 -10.30
C ARG A 164 3.90 4.95 -10.17
N LEU A 165 4.81 5.00 -11.17
CA LEU A 165 5.86 6.03 -11.22
C LEU A 165 5.25 7.44 -11.31
N LEU A 166 4.28 7.63 -12.21
CA LEU A 166 3.62 8.91 -12.39
C LEU A 166 2.88 9.31 -11.11
N ALA A 167 2.10 8.43 -10.52
CA ALA A 167 1.40 8.67 -9.26
C ALA A 167 2.36 9.09 -8.14
N THR A 168 3.49 8.37 -7.97
CA THR A 168 4.51 8.70 -6.97
C THR A 168 5.11 10.10 -7.17
N LEU A 169 5.37 10.49 -8.42
CA LEU A 169 5.90 11.80 -8.74
C LEU A 169 4.86 12.91 -8.56
N MET A 170 3.58 12.63 -8.89
CA MET A 170 2.46 13.57 -8.74
C MET A 170 2.02 13.77 -7.29
N GLU A 171 2.26 12.83 -6.38
CA GLU A 171 2.00 13.02 -4.94
C GLU A 171 2.80 14.18 -4.34
N LYS A 172 3.99 14.46 -4.88
CA LYS A 172 4.89 15.51 -4.38
C LYS A 172 5.62 16.20 -5.53
N PRO A 173 4.92 17.06 -6.30
CA PRO A 173 5.53 17.82 -7.39
C PRO A 173 6.72 18.64 -6.89
N GLY A 174 7.76 18.75 -7.71
CA GLY A 174 9.01 19.44 -7.38
C GLY A 174 9.98 18.67 -6.50
N ARG A 175 9.52 17.62 -5.77
CA ARG A 175 10.42 16.77 -4.97
C ARG A 175 11.28 15.89 -5.88
N VAL A 176 12.58 15.88 -5.61
CA VAL A 176 13.52 14.96 -6.26
C VAL A 176 13.50 13.62 -5.52
N PHE A 177 13.16 12.57 -6.22
CA PHE A 177 13.27 11.19 -5.74
C PHE A 177 14.54 10.54 -6.29
N SER A 178 15.31 9.88 -5.43
CA SER A 178 16.44 9.08 -5.91
C SER A 178 15.93 7.83 -6.66
N ARG A 179 16.81 7.19 -7.44
CA ARG A 179 16.48 5.93 -8.12
C ARG A 179 16.08 4.84 -7.13
N ASP A 180 16.82 4.72 -6.03
CA ASP A 180 16.52 3.76 -4.96
C ASP A 180 15.15 4.05 -4.33
N GLN A 181 14.84 5.33 -4.06
CA GLN A 181 13.53 5.70 -3.52
C GLN A 181 12.38 5.37 -4.48
N LEU A 182 12.55 5.60 -5.79
CA LEU A 182 11.55 5.23 -6.79
C LEU A 182 11.44 3.71 -6.92
N LEU A 183 12.56 3.00 -6.88
CA LEU A 183 12.57 1.55 -6.88
C LEU A 183 11.76 0.99 -5.70
N ASP A 184 12.08 1.42 -4.48
CA ASP A 184 11.40 1.00 -3.26
C ASP A 184 9.90 1.30 -3.28
N GLN A 185 9.51 2.47 -3.78
CA GLN A 185 8.10 2.90 -3.78
C GLN A 185 7.25 2.23 -4.86
N VAL A 186 7.82 1.93 -6.01
CA VAL A 186 7.11 1.42 -7.18
C VAL A 186 7.18 -0.10 -7.29
N TRP A 187 8.32 -0.71 -6.95
CA TRP A 187 8.53 -2.17 -7.04
C TRP A 187 8.48 -2.86 -5.67
N GLY A 188 8.80 -2.15 -4.58
CA GLY A 188 8.91 -2.71 -3.24
C GLY A 188 10.37 -2.98 -2.84
N ARG A 189 10.61 -3.10 -1.53
CA ARG A 189 11.98 -3.19 -0.97
C ARG A 189 12.65 -4.53 -1.14
N ASP A 190 11.90 -5.59 -1.41
CA ASP A 190 12.39 -6.98 -1.45
C ASP A 190 12.67 -7.47 -2.89
N ILE A 191 12.65 -6.58 -3.88
CA ILE A 191 12.89 -6.95 -5.27
C ILE A 191 14.32 -6.55 -5.63
N TYR A 192 15.17 -7.55 -5.87
CA TYR A 192 16.54 -7.39 -6.42
C TYR A 192 16.47 -6.99 -7.90
N VAL A 193 16.09 -5.76 -8.17
CA VAL A 193 16.08 -5.18 -9.52
C VAL A 193 17.09 -4.04 -9.56
N ASP A 194 17.91 -4.00 -10.62
CA ASP A 194 18.90 -2.92 -10.84
C ASP A 194 18.15 -1.56 -10.93
N THR A 195 18.69 -0.54 -10.27
CA THR A 195 18.18 0.84 -10.30
C THR A 195 18.05 1.41 -11.71
N ARG A 196 18.81 0.86 -12.70
CA ARG A 196 18.66 1.18 -14.13
C ARG A 196 17.26 0.85 -14.67
N THR A 197 16.53 -0.06 -14.04
CA THR A 197 15.15 -0.36 -14.42
C THR A 197 14.25 0.88 -14.27
N VAL A 198 14.51 1.71 -13.27
CA VAL A 198 13.81 2.99 -13.10
C VAL A 198 14.01 3.87 -14.34
N ASP A 199 15.24 3.98 -14.85
CA ASP A 199 15.56 4.83 -16.02
C ASP A 199 14.78 4.36 -17.26
N VAL A 200 14.66 3.05 -17.46
CA VAL A 200 13.90 2.47 -18.60
C VAL A 200 12.41 2.83 -18.51
N HIS A 201 11.82 2.70 -17.31
CA HIS A 201 10.40 3.00 -17.12
C HIS A 201 10.12 4.51 -17.14
N ILE A 202 11.04 5.34 -16.65
CA ILE A 202 10.97 6.80 -16.82
C ILE A 202 11.02 7.18 -18.30
N ALA A 203 11.88 6.56 -19.10
CA ALA A 203 11.93 6.82 -20.53
C ALA A 203 10.62 6.43 -21.24
N ARG A 204 10.02 5.30 -20.87
CA ARG A 204 8.71 4.86 -21.39
C ARG A 204 7.60 5.82 -20.95
N LEU A 205 7.59 6.23 -19.68
CA LEU A 205 6.64 7.20 -19.16
C LEU A 205 6.74 8.54 -19.90
N ARG A 206 7.94 9.08 -20.09
CA ARG A 206 8.18 10.28 -20.89
C ARG A 206 7.60 10.14 -22.31
N LYS A 207 7.91 9.03 -22.97
CA LYS A 207 7.39 8.77 -24.32
C LYS A 207 5.85 8.77 -24.35
N ALA A 208 5.21 8.19 -23.34
CA ALA A 208 3.76 8.19 -23.23
C ALA A 208 3.20 9.60 -22.96
N LEU A 209 3.85 10.36 -22.07
CA LEU A 209 3.45 11.72 -21.76
C LEU A 209 3.64 12.67 -22.97
N THR A 210 4.74 12.56 -23.71
CA THR A 210 5.07 13.47 -24.83
C THR A 210 4.54 13.03 -26.19
N GLY A 211 4.00 11.82 -26.31
CA GLY A 211 3.65 11.16 -27.58
C GLY A 211 2.64 11.88 -28.46
N GLN A 212 1.94 12.91 -27.93
CA GLN A 212 0.98 13.75 -28.65
C GLN A 212 1.40 15.23 -28.66
N GLY A 213 2.71 15.52 -28.56
CA GLY A 213 3.22 16.89 -28.60
C GLY A 213 3.16 17.62 -27.26
N GLY A 214 2.86 16.93 -26.16
CA GLY A 214 2.84 17.51 -24.82
C GLY A 214 4.26 17.78 -24.27
N ALA A 215 4.36 18.70 -23.30
CA ALA A 215 5.63 19.01 -22.62
C ALA A 215 6.14 17.83 -21.78
N ASP A 216 7.46 17.68 -21.65
CA ASP A 216 8.06 16.74 -20.70
C ASP A 216 8.12 17.39 -19.32
N HIS A 217 7.23 16.97 -18.44
CA HIS A 217 7.19 17.46 -17.05
C HIS A 217 8.10 16.65 -16.11
N ILE A 218 8.80 15.63 -16.60
CA ILE A 218 9.70 14.84 -15.77
C ILE A 218 11.12 15.40 -15.89
N ARG A 219 11.58 16.05 -14.86
CA ARG A 219 12.94 16.59 -14.77
C ARG A 219 13.92 15.52 -14.31
N THR A 220 15.05 15.39 -15.00
CA THR A 220 16.19 14.58 -14.54
C THR A 220 17.14 15.42 -13.72
N VAL A 221 17.39 15.05 -12.47
CA VAL A 221 18.43 15.66 -11.63
C VAL A 221 19.65 14.74 -11.69
N ARG A 222 20.69 15.19 -12.45
CA ARG A 222 21.89 14.41 -12.70
C ARG A 222 22.55 13.98 -11.38
N GLY A 223 22.94 12.71 -11.29
CA GLY A 223 23.56 12.12 -10.10
C GLY A 223 22.60 11.84 -8.93
N THR A 224 21.33 12.31 -8.99
CA THR A 224 20.35 12.14 -7.91
C THR A 224 19.18 11.28 -8.35
N GLY A 225 18.37 11.72 -9.33
CA GLY A 225 17.16 10.99 -9.72
C GLY A 225 16.20 11.82 -10.56
N TYR A 226 14.90 11.76 -10.23
CA TYR A 226 13.83 12.35 -11.01
C TYR A 226 12.84 13.13 -10.16
N ALA A 227 12.21 14.13 -10.76
CA ALA A 227 11.14 14.94 -10.17
C ALA A 227 10.10 15.27 -11.24
N LEU A 228 8.88 15.56 -10.82
CA LEU A 228 7.88 16.22 -11.64
C LEU A 228 8.00 17.73 -11.42
N GLY A 229 8.28 18.51 -12.49
CA GLY A 229 8.50 19.96 -12.38
C GLY A 229 9.42 20.52 -13.44
#